data_4c40e80ca7367d8886b12adaa323deca
#
_entry.id   4c40e80ca7367d8886b12adaa323deca
#
_cell.length_a   1.000
_cell.length_b   1.000
_cell.length_c   1.000
_cell.angle_alpha   90.00
_cell.angle_beta   90.00
_cell.angle_gamma   90.00
#
_symmetry.space_group_name_H-M   'P 1'
#
loop_
_entity.id
_entity.type
_entity.pdbx_description
1 polymer ?
#
loop_
_entity_poly.entity_id
_entity_poly.type
_entity_poly.pdbx_seq_one_letter_code
_entity_poly.pdbx_strand_id
1 'polypeptide(L)'
;MKRKILFITGSRAEYGLLRKLILASAIDNDIEMSLIITGSHLSTKHGLTYKDIEKDKIKPTQKININLHGDSPKDVINSMCIAMKRFSNAFLKFKPDLIVILGDRYEIFSAASAAMILNLPIAHIHGGEVTEGAFDEAIRHSITKISHLHFVATDEFRKRIIQLGENPKTVFNVGGLGVDAIGDLKLLSKAEVEKNMNFKFGKKNLLVTVHPETRVDKRKQYKNMKSLLAALKKHTEIKFIFTMPNADQHNEQIANLIKAFCLSNSSNSSFYSSLGQLTYLSCLKYIDGVLGNSSSG
;
A
#
# COMPACT_ATOMS: atom_id res chain seq x y z
N MET A 1 -22.31 3.06 -26.22
CA MET A 1 -21.27 2.01 -26.08
C MET A 1 -20.62 2.25 -24.72
N LYS A 2 -20.50 1.22 -23.86
CA LYS A 2 -19.87 1.36 -22.54
C LYS A 2 -18.38 1.63 -22.69
N ARG A 3 -17.79 2.44 -21.79
CA ARG A 3 -16.35 2.65 -21.72
C ARG A 3 -15.67 1.51 -20.97
N LYS A 4 -14.64 0.92 -21.57
CA LYS A 4 -13.89 -0.18 -20.96
C LYS A 4 -12.81 0.38 -20.04
N ILE A 5 -13.04 0.29 -18.73
CA ILE A 5 -12.11 0.76 -17.70
C ILE A 5 -11.45 -0.44 -17.04
N LEU A 6 -10.13 -0.50 -17.10
CA LEU A 6 -9.32 -1.57 -16.53
C LEU A 6 -8.58 -1.07 -15.28
N PHE A 7 -8.91 -1.64 -14.14
CA PHE A 7 -8.19 -1.42 -12.89
C PHE A 7 -7.07 -2.45 -12.72
N ILE A 8 -5.96 -2.02 -12.13
CA ILE A 8 -4.83 -2.90 -11.78
C ILE A 8 -4.48 -2.68 -10.32
N THR A 9 -4.29 -3.78 -9.57
CA THR A 9 -3.85 -3.73 -8.17
C THR A 9 -2.86 -4.85 -7.87
N GLY A 10 -1.77 -4.54 -7.18
CA GLY A 10 -0.69 -5.45 -6.83
C GLY A 10 -0.68 -5.87 -5.35
N SER A 11 -1.39 -5.12 -4.48
CA SER A 11 -1.35 -5.35 -3.04
C SER A 11 -2.68 -5.06 -2.35
N ARG A 12 -2.85 -5.64 -1.15
CA ARG A 12 -4.03 -5.39 -0.31
C ARG A 12 -4.20 -3.90 0.03
N ALA A 13 -3.10 -3.19 0.24
CA ALA A 13 -3.13 -1.77 0.54
C ALA A 13 -3.69 -0.97 -0.64
N GLU A 14 -3.20 -1.22 -1.85
CA GLU A 14 -3.72 -0.58 -3.06
C GLU A 14 -5.20 -0.88 -3.29
N TYR A 15 -5.59 -2.17 -3.17
CA TYR A 15 -6.99 -2.54 -3.32
C TYR A 15 -7.88 -1.84 -2.28
N GLY A 16 -7.42 -1.74 -1.03
CA GLY A 16 -8.14 -1.04 0.03
C GLY A 16 -8.46 0.41 -0.32
N LEU A 17 -7.53 1.09 -0.97
CA LEU A 17 -7.72 2.46 -1.47
C LEU A 17 -8.63 2.51 -2.71
N LEU A 18 -8.42 1.62 -3.67
CA LEU A 18 -9.20 1.58 -4.93
C LEU A 18 -10.60 0.98 -4.75
N ARG A 19 -10.87 0.30 -3.64
CA ARG A 19 -12.06 -0.53 -3.43
C ARG A 19 -13.37 0.20 -3.76
N LYS A 20 -13.56 1.40 -3.21
CA LYS A 20 -14.79 2.18 -3.46
C LYS A 20 -14.96 2.55 -4.94
N LEU A 21 -13.88 2.96 -5.57
CA LEU A 21 -13.89 3.34 -6.98
C LEU A 21 -14.19 2.12 -7.87
N ILE A 22 -13.60 0.96 -7.57
CA ILE A 22 -13.87 -0.30 -8.27
C ILE A 22 -15.34 -0.71 -8.10
N LEU A 23 -15.88 -0.67 -6.87
CA LEU A 23 -17.27 -1.02 -6.60
C LEU A 23 -18.25 -0.07 -7.30
N ALA A 24 -17.99 1.24 -7.26
CA ALA A 24 -18.81 2.22 -7.97
C ALA A 24 -18.78 2.01 -9.49
N SER A 25 -17.59 1.74 -10.05
CA SER A 25 -17.45 1.47 -11.48
C SER A 25 -18.13 0.15 -11.91
N ALA A 26 -18.20 -0.84 -11.01
CA ALA A 26 -18.81 -2.13 -11.31
C ALA A 26 -20.33 -2.08 -11.45
N ILE A 27 -20.99 -1.10 -10.83
CA ILE A 27 -22.44 -0.91 -10.89
C ILE A 27 -22.87 0.19 -11.87
N ASP A 28 -21.90 0.94 -12.43
CA ASP A 28 -22.17 2.01 -13.39
C ASP A 28 -22.60 1.45 -14.75
N ASN A 29 -23.70 1.98 -15.28
CA ASN A 29 -24.25 1.51 -16.55
C ASN A 29 -23.44 1.91 -17.78
N ASP A 30 -22.62 2.97 -17.68
CA ASP A 30 -21.79 3.47 -18.77
C ASP A 30 -20.40 2.87 -18.80
N ILE A 31 -20.05 2.07 -17.78
CA ILE A 31 -18.74 1.45 -17.61
C ILE A 31 -18.81 -0.07 -17.79
N GLU A 32 -17.88 -0.59 -18.59
CA GLU A 32 -17.49 -2.01 -18.61
C GLU A 32 -16.20 -2.16 -17.78
N MET A 33 -16.39 -2.46 -16.49
CA MET A 33 -15.28 -2.56 -15.54
C MET A 33 -14.57 -3.91 -15.67
N SER A 34 -13.23 -3.87 -15.73
CA SER A 34 -12.35 -5.03 -15.65
C SER A 34 -11.32 -4.82 -14.53
N LEU A 35 -10.90 -5.90 -13.87
CA LEU A 35 -9.92 -5.88 -12.81
C LEU A 35 -8.81 -6.92 -13.05
N ILE A 36 -7.57 -6.46 -13.14
CA ILE A 36 -6.40 -7.33 -13.10
C ILE A 36 -5.78 -7.26 -11.71
N ILE A 37 -5.51 -8.42 -11.14
CA ILE A 37 -4.77 -8.55 -9.88
C ILE A 37 -3.40 -9.19 -10.12
N THR A 38 -2.40 -8.73 -9.39
CA THR A 38 -1.00 -9.14 -9.55
C THR A 38 -0.26 -9.08 -8.22
N GLY A 39 1.05 -9.19 -8.25
CA GLY A 39 1.93 -8.93 -7.12
C GLY A 39 1.63 -9.78 -5.89
N SER A 40 1.64 -9.13 -4.75
CA SER A 40 1.42 -9.77 -3.44
C SER A 40 0.03 -10.36 -3.26
N HIS A 41 -0.98 -9.93 -4.04
CA HIS A 41 -2.30 -10.55 -4.03
C HIS A 41 -2.28 -12.05 -4.34
N LEU A 42 -1.34 -12.50 -5.16
CA LEU A 42 -1.23 -13.89 -5.63
C LEU A 42 -0.16 -14.69 -4.87
N SER A 43 0.48 -14.10 -3.88
CA SER A 43 1.54 -14.73 -3.10
C SER A 43 0.96 -15.44 -1.86
N THR A 44 1.30 -16.72 -1.69
CA THR A 44 0.98 -17.46 -0.47
C THR A 44 1.67 -16.89 0.76
N LYS A 45 2.90 -16.40 0.61
CA LYS A 45 3.68 -15.71 1.65
C LYS A 45 2.94 -14.48 2.19
N HIS A 46 2.15 -13.79 1.35
CA HIS A 46 1.38 -12.60 1.71
C HIS A 46 -0.11 -12.91 1.96
N GLY A 47 -0.48 -14.19 2.13
CA GLY A 47 -1.81 -14.61 2.55
C GLY A 47 -2.87 -14.63 1.45
N LEU A 48 -2.49 -14.63 0.15
CA LEU A 48 -3.42 -14.72 -0.98
C LEU A 48 -4.56 -13.70 -0.89
N THR A 49 -4.22 -12.43 -0.72
CA THR A 49 -5.16 -11.34 -0.40
C THR A 49 -6.19 -11.05 -1.51
N TYR A 50 -6.09 -11.69 -2.68
CA TYR A 50 -7.16 -11.69 -3.69
C TYR A 50 -8.49 -12.24 -3.17
N LYS A 51 -8.46 -13.10 -2.14
CA LYS A 51 -9.66 -13.63 -1.49
C LYS A 51 -10.50 -12.53 -0.82
N ASP A 52 -9.87 -11.42 -0.40
CA ASP A 52 -10.60 -10.28 0.16
C ASP A 52 -11.38 -9.55 -0.94
N ILE A 53 -10.84 -9.50 -2.16
CA ILE A 53 -11.52 -8.95 -3.34
C ILE A 53 -12.75 -9.79 -3.70
N GLU A 54 -12.62 -11.12 -3.62
CA GLU A 54 -13.73 -12.04 -3.90
C GLU A 54 -14.87 -11.92 -2.85
N LYS A 55 -14.57 -11.55 -1.60
CA LYS A 55 -15.58 -11.25 -0.56
C LYS A 55 -16.45 -10.04 -0.92
N ASP A 56 -15.89 -9.08 -1.65
CA ASP A 56 -16.61 -7.92 -2.17
C ASP A 56 -17.48 -8.26 -3.39
N LYS A 57 -17.59 -9.54 -3.75
CA LYS A 57 -18.30 -10.05 -4.94
C LYS A 57 -17.73 -9.52 -6.27
N ILE A 58 -16.50 -9.02 -6.25
CA ILE A 58 -15.76 -8.64 -7.45
C ILE A 58 -14.95 -9.86 -7.91
N LYS A 59 -15.23 -10.30 -9.14
CA LYS A 59 -14.46 -11.35 -9.80
C LYS A 59 -13.33 -10.71 -10.61
N PRO A 60 -12.07 -10.96 -10.28
CA PRO A 60 -10.98 -10.47 -11.13
C PRO A 60 -11.09 -11.01 -12.54
N THR A 61 -10.97 -10.13 -13.53
CA THR A 61 -11.01 -10.50 -14.95
C THR A 61 -9.80 -11.36 -15.33
N GLN A 62 -8.64 -11.04 -14.71
CA GLN A 62 -7.41 -11.82 -14.89
C GLN A 62 -6.51 -11.75 -13.65
N LYS A 63 -5.84 -12.87 -13.37
CA LYS A 63 -4.77 -12.99 -12.36
C LYS A 63 -3.42 -13.06 -13.11
N ILE A 64 -2.54 -12.07 -12.89
CA ILE A 64 -1.21 -12.02 -13.51
C ILE A 64 -0.16 -12.32 -12.44
N ASN A 65 0.35 -13.56 -12.44
CA ASN A 65 1.46 -13.93 -11.59
C ASN A 65 2.76 -13.38 -12.18
N ILE A 66 3.56 -12.69 -11.38
CA ILE A 66 4.84 -12.08 -11.78
C ILE A 66 6.06 -12.79 -11.18
N ASN A 67 5.84 -13.99 -10.58
CA ASN A 67 6.87 -14.84 -9.99
C ASN A 67 7.69 -14.12 -8.90
N LEU A 68 7.02 -13.74 -7.82
CA LEU A 68 7.67 -13.14 -6.63
C LEU A 68 8.48 -14.20 -5.88
N HIS A 69 9.73 -14.46 -6.31
CA HIS A 69 10.59 -15.48 -5.70
C HIS A 69 11.58 -14.92 -4.67
N GLY A 70 11.91 -13.62 -4.73
CA GLY A 70 12.87 -12.97 -3.85
C GLY A 70 12.82 -11.45 -3.94
N ASP A 71 13.66 -10.81 -3.12
CA ASP A 71 13.75 -9.35 -2.98
C ASP A 71 15.11 -8.81 -3.44
N SER A 72 15.93 -9.65 -4.11
CA SER A 72 17.16 -9.15 -4.69
C SER A 72 16.87 -8.25 -5.91
N PRO A 73 17.74 -7.29 -6.23
CA PRO A 73 17.56 -6.47 -7.45
C PRO A 73 17.33 -7.31 -8.71
N LYS A 74 17.97 -8.46 -8.80
CA LYS A 74 17.81 -9.40 -9.93
C LYS A 74 16.40 -10.00 -9.93
N ASP A 75 15.85 -10.38 -8.79
CA ASP A 75 14.51 -10.95 -8.68
C ASP A 75 13.44 -9.92 -9.03
N VAL A 76 13.61 -8.68 -8.57
CA VAL A 76 12.72 -7.57 -8.91
C VAL A 76 12.73 -7.31 -10.41
N ILE A 77 13.92 -7.22 -11.03
CA ILE A 77 14.06 -7.03 -12.49
C ILE A 77 13.37 -8.17 -13.25
N ASN A 78 13.59 -9.43 -12.85
CA ASN A 78 12.94 -10.57 -13.50
C ASN A 78 11.41 -10.50 -13.39
N SER A 79 10.89 -10.14 -12.21
CA SER A 79 9.46 -9.96 -12.00
C SER A 79 8.89 -8.84 -12.87
N MET A 80 9.62 -7.73 -13.04
CA MET A 80 9.22 -6.62 -13.92
C MET A 80 9.18 -7.05 -15.39
N CYS A 81 10.16 -7.80 -15.87
CA CYS A 81 10.17 -8.32 -17.25
C CYS A 81 8.97 -9.25 -17.52
N ILE A 82 8.69 -10.15 -16.58
CA ILE A 82 7.52 -11.06 -16.66
C ILE A 82 6.22 -10.25 -16.64
N ALA A 83 6.11 -9.28 -15.72
CA ALA A 83 4.97 -8.39 -15.59
C ALA A 83 4.69 -7.66 -16.90
N MET A 84 5.68 -6.97 -17.46
CA MET A 84 5.55 -6.20 -18.71
C MET A 84 5.03 -7.06 -19.86
N LYS A 85 5.61 -8.26 -20.07
CA LYS A 85 5.16 -9.21 -21.08
C LYS A 85 3.72 -9.67 -20.88
N ARG A 86 3.34 -9.98 -19.63
CA ARG A 86 2.01 -10.49 -19.33
C ARG A 86 0.94 -9.39 -19.38
N PHE A 87 1.26 -8.18 -18.95
CA PHE A 87 0.38 -7.03 -19.08
C PHE A 87 0.15 -6.65 -20.54
N SER A 88 1.19 -6.64 -21.39
CA SER A 88 1.02 -6.35 -22.81
C SER A 88 0.04 -7.33 -23.48
N ASN A 89 0.14 -8.62 -23.19
CA ASN A 89 -0.78 -9.64 -23.71
C ASN A 89 -2.22 -9.41 -23.22
N ALA A 90 -2.37 -9.05 -21.94
CA ALA A 90 -3.70 -8.75 -21.36
C ALA A 90 -4.32 -7.50 -22.03
N PHE A 91 -3.55 -6.45 -22.23
CA PHE A 91 -4.03 -5.19 -22.84
C PHE A 91 -4.43 -5.40 -24.31
N LEU A 92 -3.66 -6.15 -25.08
CA LEU A 92 -4.02 -6.50 -26.46
C LEU A 92 -5.32 -7.31 -26.53
N LYS A 93 -5.59 -8.15 -25.51
CA LYS A 93 -6.81 -8.94 -25.42
C LYS A 93 -8.02 -8.09 -25.01
N PHE A 94 -7.90 -7.29 -23.95
CA PHE A 94 -9.02 -6.54 -23.35
C PHE A 94 -9.33 -5.24 -24.08
N LYS A 95 -8.32 -4.61 -24.70
CA LYS A 95 -8.42 -3.33 -25.40
C LYS A 95 -9.15 -2.29 -24.56
N PRO A 96 -8.64 -1.93 -23.37
CA PRO A 96 -9.28 -0.95 -22.50
C PRO A 96 -9.22 0.44 -23.10
N ASP A 97 -10.25 1.25 -22.86
CA ASP A 97 -10.27 2.67 -23.20
C ASP A 97 -9.48 3.51 -22.19
N LEU A 98 -9.36 3.02 -20.95
CA LEU A 98 -8.61 3.66 -19.87
C LEU A 98 -8.10 2.59 -18.90
N ILE A 99 -6.85 2.74 -18.49
CA ILE A 99 -6.23 1.94 -17.43
C ILE A 99 -6.10 2.80 -16.18
N VAL A 100 -6.63 2.33 -15.05
CA VAL A 100 -6.55 3.01 -13.75
C VAL A 100 -5.53 2.29 -12.88
N ILE A 101 -4.52 3.02 -12.42
CA ILE A 101 -3.44 2.54 -11.58
C ILE A 101 -3.22 3.47 -10.39
N LEU A 102 -2.68 2.92 -9.30
CA LEU A 102 -2.42 3.65 -8.07
C LEU A 102 -0.96 3.45 -7.62
N GLY A 103 -0.35 4.54 -7.18
CA GLY A 103 0.92 4.50 -6.44
C GLY A 103 2.16 4.33 -7.29
N ASP A 104 3.09 3.54 -6.79
CA ASP A 104 4.51 3.61 -7.13
C ASP A 104 5.24 2.26 -7.11
N ARG A 105 4.49 1.16 -7.11
CA ARG A 105 5.12 -0.15 -7.07
C ARG A 105 5.68 -0.56 -8.44
N TYR A 106 6.76 -1.35 -8.43
CA TYR A 106 7.46 -1.77 -9.65
C TYR A 106 6.58 -2.62 -10.59
N GLU A 107 5.64 -3.41 -10.05
CA GLU A 107 4.67 -4.13 -10.88
C GLU A 107 3.69 -3.19 -11.59
N ILE A 108 3.30 -2.10 -10.94
CA ILE A 108 2.44 -1.06 -11.52
C ILE A 108 3.21 -0.27 -12.58
N PHE A 109 4.50 0.03 -12.34
CA PHE A 109 5.37 0.63 -13.33
C PHE A 109 5.53 -0.24 -14.59
N SER A 110 5.64 -1.57 -14.41
CA SER A 110 5.70 -2.51 -15.54
C SER A 110 4.40 -2.48 -16.36
N ALA A 111 3.25 -2.39 -15.70
CA ALA A 111 1.95 -2.23 -16.37
C ALA A 111 1.85 -0.89 -17.12
N ALA A 112 2.24 0.22 -16.48
CA ALA A 112 2.24 1.55 -17.09
C ALA A 112 3.18 1.61 -18.32
N SER A 113 4.36 1.00 -18.23
CA SER A 113 5.31 0.94 -19.34
C SER A 113 4.74 0.16 -20.53
N ALA A 114 4.09 -0.98 -20.28
CA ALA A 114 3.42 -1.76 -21.34
C ALA A 114 2.27 -0.97 -21.97
N ALA A 115 1.47 -0.26 -21.16
CA ALA A 115 0.36 0.56 -21.64
C ALA A 115 0.85 1.73 -22.52
N MET A 116 1.93 2.40 -22.08
CA MET A 116 2.54 3.51 -22.85
C MET A 116 2.96 3.05 -24.27
N ILE A 117 3.66 1.91 -24.37
CA ILE A 117 4.11 1.36 -25.67
C ILE A 117 2.92 0.98 -26.57
N LEU A 118 1.80 0.57 -25.95
CA LEU A 118 0.57 0.23 -26.69
C LEU A 118 -0.35 1.44 -26.93
N ASN A 119 0.08 2.65 -26.58
CA ASN A 119 -0.71 3.90 -26.70
C ASN A 119 -2.06 3.83 -25.99
N LEU A 120 -2.12 3.19 -24.82
CA LEU A 120 -3.33 3.09 -24.01
C LEU A 120 -3.37 4.21 -22.97
N PRO A 121 -4.48 4.94 -22.85
CA PRO A 121 -4.63 5.98 -21.84
C PRO A 121 -4.51 5.45 -20.41
N ILE A 122 -3.79 6.19 -19.55
CA ILE A 122 -3.56 5.84 -18.15
C ILE A 122 -4.08 6.96 -17.25
N ALA A 123 -4.84 6.60 -16.23
CA ALA A 123 -5.20 7.42 -15.09
C ALA A 123 -4.36 7.00 -13.88
N HIS A 124 -3.51 7.88 -13.38
CA HIS A 124 -2.64 7.65 -12.23
C HIS A 124 -3.21 8.31 -11.00
N ILE A 125 -3.41 7.52 -9.95
CA ILE A 125 -3.90 7.97 -8.65
C ILE A 125 -2.73 8.00 -7.66
N HIS A 126 -2.69 8.99 -6.77
CA HIS A 126 -1.61 9.21 -5.79
C HIS A 126 -0.25 9.54 -6.44
N GLY A 127 -0.26 10.18 -7.60
CA GLY A 127 0.93 10.81 -8.18
C GLY A 127 1.36 12.06 -7.42
N GLY A 128 2.62 12.47 -7.60
CA GLY A 128 3.15 13.73 -7.03
C GLY A 128 3.51 13.67 -5.54
N GLU A 129 3.25 12.57 -4.84
CA GLU A 129 3.69 12.35 -3.46
C GLU A 129 5.21 12.17 -3.40
N VAL A 130 5.81 12.37 -2.21
CA VAL A 130 7.24 12.19 -1.96
C VAL A 130 7.46 11.07 -0.97
N THR A 131 8.41 10.20 -1.27
CA THR A 131 8.85 9.11 -0.38
C THR A 131 10.37 9.14 -0.30
N GLU A 132 10.91 9.93 0.63
CA GLU A 132 12.35 10.07 0.79
C GLU A 132 13.01 8.73 1.12
N GLY A 133 14.19 8.49 0.52
CA GLY A 133 14.98 7.30 0.80
C GLY A 133 14.54 6.00 0.13
N ALA A 134 13.47 6.01 -0.67
CA ALA A 134 12.99 4.86 -1.42
C ALA A 134 13.18 5.03 -2.94
N PHE A 135 13.33 3.92 -3.66
CA PHE A 135 13.34 3.96 -5.13
C PHE A 135 11.91 4.13 -5.71
N ASP A 136 10.91 3.87 -4.90
CA ASP A 136 9.49 4.03 -5.23
C ASP A 136 9.15 5.46 -5.68
N GLU A 137 9.83 6.48 -5.13
CA GLU A 137 9.64 7.86 -5.56
C GLU A 137 9.97 8.06 -7.04
N ALA A 138 11.10 7.52 -7.50
CA ALA A 138 11.48 7.59 -8.91
C ALA A 138 10.47 6.84 -9.80
N ILE A 139 9.97 5.71 -9.34
CA ILE A 139 8.90 4.95 -10.02
C ILE A 139 7.63 5.78 -10.10
N ARG A 140 7.18 6.39 -9.00
CA ARG A 140 5.97 7.22 -8.95
C ARG A 140 6.03 8.35 -9.96
N HIS A 141 7.13 9.09 -9.99
CA HIS A 141 7.28 10.19 -10.94
C HIS A 141 7.40 9.70 -12.40
N SER A 142 8.01 8.55 -12.62
CA SER A 142 8.03 7.91 -13.94
C SER A 142 6.62 7.50 -14.40
N ILE A 143 5.82 6.90 -13.53
CA ILE A 143 4.41 6.58 -13.82
C ILE A 143 3.61 7.84 -14.11
N THR A 144 3.82 8.92 -13.33
CA THR A 144 3.18 10.22 -13.60
C THR A 144 3.49 10.68 -15.01
N LYS A 145 4.77 10.67 -15.44
CA LYS A 145 5.17 11.10 -16.79
C LYS A 145 4.63 10.26 -17.95
N ILE A 146 4.31 9.01 -17.68
CA ILE A 146 3.71 8.09 -18.68
C ILE A 146 2.17 8.25 -18.73
N SER A 147 1.56 8.85 -17.71
CA SER A 147 0.10 8.90 -17.54
C SER A 147 -0.53 10.11 -18.22
N HIS A 148 -1.84 10.06 -18.46
CA HIS A 148 -2.61 11.07 -19.19
C HIS A 148 -3.57 11.84 -18.28
N LEU A 149 -4.08 11.19 -17.22
CA LEU A 149 -4.93 11.78 -16.20
C LEU A 149 -4.29 11.55 -14.83
N HIS A 150 -4.36 12.57 -13.97
CA HIS A 150 -3.70 12.52 -12.67
C HIS A 150 -4.68 12.90 -11.57
N PHE A 151 -4.86 12.03 -10.59
CA PHE A 151 -5.73 12.22 -9.45
C PHE A 151 -4.89 12.26 -8.18
N VAL A 152 -4.77 13.45 -7.58
CA VAL A 152 -3.86 13.70 -6.45
C VAL A 152 -4.62 13.98 -5.17
N ALA A 153 -3.94 13.75 -4.03
CA ALA A 153 -4.54 13.91 -2.72
C ALA A 153 -4.51 15.36 -2.21
N THR A 154 -3.59 16.20 -2.69
CA THR A 154 -3.42 17.58 -2.22
C THR A 154 -3.03 18.54 -3.34
N ASP A 155 -3.20 19.85 -3.10
CA ASP A 155 -2.75 20.89 -4.04
C ASP A 155 -1.22 20.95 -4.16
N GLU A 156 -0.48 20.56 -3.13
CA GLU A 156 0.97 20.45 -3.19
C GLU A 156 1.40 19.40 -4.22
N PHE A 157 0.78 18.23 -4.18
CA PHE A 157 1.06 17.16 -5.14
C PHE A 157 0.61 17.55 -6.56
N ARG A 158 -0.51 18.28 -6.68
CA ARG A 158 -0.96 18.86 -7.95
C ARG A 158 0.10 19.78 -8.53
N LYS A 159 0.63 20.72 -7.75
CA LYS A 159 1.67 21.66 -8.20
C LYS A 159 2.92 20.90 -8.66
N ARG A 160 3.35 19.87 -7.92
CA ARG A 160 4.52 19.05 -8.26
C ARG A 160 4.34 18.33 -9.61
N ILE A 161 3.18 17.77 -9.88
CA ILE A 161 2.87 17.12 -11.17
C ILE A 161 2.92 18.13 -12.32
N ILE A 162 2.38 19.32 -12.12
CA ILE A 162 2.46 20.40 -13.11
C ILE A 162 3.92 20.83 -13.34
N GLN A 163 4.74 20.90 -12.29
CA GLN A 163 6.19 21.18 -12.40
C GLN A 163 6.93 20.08 -13.17
N LEU A 164 6.48 18.84 -13.12
CA LEU A 164 7.01 17.76 -13.94
C LEU A 164 6.61 17.89 -15.44
N GLY A 165 5.83 18.91 -15.80
CA GLY A 165 5.47 19.24 -17.16
C GLY A 165 4.12 18.66 -17.61
N GLU A 166 3.25 18.24 -16.68
CA GLU A 166 1.91 17.77 -17.01
C GLU A 166 0.93 18.96 -17.23
N ASN A 167 -0.05 18.75 -18.09
CA ASN A 167 -1.06 19.76 -18.37
C ASN A 167 -1.95 20.00 -17.14
N PRO A 168 -2.07 21.23 -16.61
CA PRO A 168 -2.90 21.52 -15.45
C PRO A 168 -4.38 21.11 -15.59
N LYS A 169 -4.89 20.99 -16.81
CA LYS A 169 -6.28 20.59 -17.11
C LYS A 169 -6.51 19.08 -16.90
N THR A 170 -5.45 18.28 -16.83
CA THR A 170 -5.52 16.84 -16.62
C THR A 170 -5.08 16.41 -15.22
N VAL A 171 -4.81 17.38 -14.32
CA VAL A 171 -4.40 17.14 -12.94
C VAL A 171 -5.50 17.60 -11.98
N PHE A 172 -6.14 16.64 -11.32
CA PHE A 172 -7.29 16.85 -10.44
C PHE A 172 -6.91 16.59 -8.98
N ASN A 173 -7.13 17.57 -8.11
CA ASN A 173 -7.07 17.34 -6.66
C ASN A 173 -8.42 16.78 -6.23
N VAL A 174 -8.44 15.51 -5.84
CA VAL A 174 -9.64 14.76 -5.45
C VAL A 174 -9.64 14.34 -3.97
N GLY A 175 -8.60 14.73 -3.23
CA GLY A 175 -8.40 14.25 -1.87
C GLY A 175 -7.76 12.86 -1.81
N GLY A 176 -7.43 12.44 -0.60
CA GLY A 176 -6.82 11.13 -0.35
C GLY A 176 -7.87 10.02 -0.26
N LEU A 177 -7.75 8.99 -1.07
CA LEU A 177 -8.65 7.82 -1.05
C LEU A 177 -8.70 7.13 0.32
N GLY A 178 -7.61 7.20 1.09
CA GLY A 178 -7.55 6.68 2.45
C GLY A 178 -8.52 7.39 3.41
N VAL A 179 -8.63 8.72 3.27
CA VAL A 179 -9.54 9.54 4.11
C VAL A 179 -11.00 9.19 3.82
N ASP A 180 -11.36 9.06 2.55
CA ASP A 180 -12.70 8.64 2.14
C ASP A 180 -13.05 7.24 2.65
N ALA A 181 -12.05 6.33 2.61
CA ALA A 181 -12.23 4.97 3.12
C ALA A 181 -12.49 4.95 4.64
N ILE A 182 -11.89 5.87 5.40
CA ILE A 182 -12.09 6.01 6.85
C ILE A 182 -13.46 6.59 7.16
N GLY A 183 -13.91 7.60 6.40
CA GLY A 183 -15.16 8.33 6.66
C GLY A 183 -16.41 7.44 6.67
N ASP A 184 -16.42 6.35 5.88
CA ASP A 184 -17.56 5.43 5.79
C ASP A 184 -17.46 4.22 6.73
N LEU A 185 -16.33 4.04 7.42
CA LEU A 185 -16.17 2.92 8.33
C LEU A 185 -16.86 3.20 9.67
N LYS A 186 -17.77 2.30 10.05
CA LYS A 186 -18.22 2.24 11.42
C LYS A 186 -17.11 1.69 12.29
N LEU A 187 -16.33 2.61 12.88
CA LEU A 187 -15.22 2.25 13.74
C LEU A 187 -15.70 1.45 14.98
N LEU A 188 -14.86 0.51 15.38
CA LEU A 188 -15.10 -0.33 16.55
C LEU A 188 -15.03 0.50 17.85
N SER A 189 -15.79 0.09 18.85
CA SER A 189 -15.66 0.58 20.21
C SER A 189 -14.32 0.16 20.84
N LYS A 190 -13.90 0.83 21.90
CA LYS A 190 -12.67 0.49 22.63
C LYS A 190 -12.65 -0.97 23.06
N ALA A 191 -13.76 -1.46 23.60
CA ALA A 191 -13.87 -2.85 24.07
C ALA A 191 -13.71 -3.87 22.93
N GLU A 192 -14.28 -3.60 21.75
CA GLU A 192 -14.14 -4.45 20.57
C GLU A 192 -12.69 -4.45 20.04
N VAL A 193 -12.04 -3.26 20.00
CA VAL A 193 -10.62 -3.16 19.60
C VAL A 193 -9.74 -3.95 20.56
N GLU A 194 -9.92 -3.76 21.88
CA GLU A 194 -9.17 -4.49 22.91
C GLU A 194 -9.38 -6.01 22.80
N LYS A 195 -10.61 -6.45 22.53
CA LYS A 195 -10.94 -7.86 22.32
C LYS A 195 -10.24 -8.41 21.09
N ASN A 196 -10.32 -7.71 19.95
CA ASN A 196 -9.73 -8.13 18.68
C ASN A 196 -8.20 -8.20 18.76
N MET A 197 -7.61 -7.28 19.52
CA MET A 197 -6.16 -7.20 19.71
C MET A 197 -5.66 -8.11 20.85
N ASN A 198 -6.55 -8.62 21.70
CA ASN A 198 -6.18 -9.27 22.96
C ASN A 198 -5.19 -8.41 23.79
N PHE A 199 -5.47 -7.10 23.84
CA PHE A 199 -4.60 -6.11 24.47
C PHE A 199 -5.43 -5.00 25.11
N LYS A 200 -5.09 -4.60 26.35
CA LYS A 200 -5.77 -3.55 27.08
C LYS A 200 -5.05 -2.22 26.95
N PHE A 201 -5.75 -1.19 26.51
CA PHE A 201 -5.23 0.17 26.51
C PHE A 201 -4.93 0.68 27.92
N GLY A 202 -3.84 1.42 28.07
CA GLY A 202 -3.45 2.09 29.30
C GLY A 202 -3.91 3.54 29.34
N LYS A 203 -3.31 4.30 30.26
CA LYS A 203 -3.49 5.76 30.32
C LYS A 203 -2.84 6.48 29.13
N LYS A 204 -1.71 5.96 28.67
CA LYS A 204 -1.00 6.42 27.47
C LYS A 204 -0.70 5.23 26.57
N ASN A 205 -0.94 5.38 25.28
CA ASN A 205 -0.82 4.34 24.28
C ASN A 205 -0.10 4.89 23.06
N LEU A 206 0.97 4.23 22.62
CA LEU A 206 1.70 4.59 21.41
C LEU A 206 1.62 3.46 20.40
N LEU A 207 1.28 3.81 19.16
CA LEU A 207 1.41 2.94 18.01
C LEU A 207 2.82 3.09 17.45
N VAL A 208 3.54 1.99 17.33
CA VAL A 208 4.93 1.97 16.84
C VAL A 208 5.00 1.21 15.53
N THR A 209 5.32 1.91 14.44
CA THR A 209 5.45 1.33 13.10
C THR A 209 6.77 1.75 12.49
N VAL A 210 7.74 0.84 12.44
CA VAL A 210 9.06 1.12 11.86
C VAL A 210 9.28 0.19 10.68
N HIS A 211 9.46 0.80 9.51
CA HIS A 211 9.85 0.11 8.28
C HIS A 211 11.35 0.27 8.04
N PRO A 212 12.06 -0.80 7.67
CA PRO A 212 13.44 -0.70 7.24
C PRO A 212 13.56 0.17 5.98
N GLU A 213 14.53 1.05 5.97
CA GLU A 213 14.82 1.93 4.83
C GLU A 213 15.69 1.18 3.81
N THR A 214 15.27 1.14 2.55
CA THR A 214 15.92 0.34 1.51
C THR A 214 17.33 0.81 1.15
N ARG A 215 17.65 2.09 1.40
CA ARG A 215 18.95 2.71 1.11
C ARG A 215 19.91 2.83 2.30
N VAL A 216 19.51 2.38 3.49
CA VAL A 216 20.32 2.47 4.71
C VAL A 216 21.01 1.14 5.02
N ASP A 217 22.25 1.19 5.46
CA ASP A 217 23.03 0.01 5.88
C ASP A 217 22.31 -0.78 6.96
N LYS A 218 22.24 -2.11 6.79
CA LYS A 218 21.52 -3.02 7.67
C LYS A 218 22.02 -3.01 9.11
N ARG A 219 23.33 -2.87 9.33
CA ARG A 219 23.92 -2.82 10.68
C ARG A 219 23.50 -1.54 11.39
N LYS A 220 23.45 -0.42 10.66
CA LYS A 220 22.97 0.85 11.18
C LYS A 220 21.50 0.78 11.57
N GLN A 221 20.64 0.20 10.72
CA GLN A 221 19.22 0.00 11.02
C GLN A 221 19.01 -0.87 12.26
N TYR A 222 19.73 -1.98 12.35
CA TYR A 222 19.69 -2.87 13.52
C TYR A 222 20.10 -2.14 14.81
N LYS A 223 21.18 -1.34 14.77
CA LYS A 223 21.65 -0.53 15.89
C LYS A 223 20.58 0.52 16.28
N ASN A 224 20.00 1.21 15.32
CA ASN A 224 18.95 2.20 15.54
C ASN A 224 17.73 1.58 16.21
N MET A 225 17.27 0.41 15.73
CA MET A 225 16.15 -0.31 16.35
C MET A 225 16.46 -0.70 17.79
N LYS A 226 17.66 -1.23 18.09
CA LYS A 226 18.07 -1.51 19.47
C LYS A 226 18.03 -0.29 20.36
N SER A 227 18.53 0.85 19.87
CA SER A 227 18.52 2.11 20.62
C SER A 227 17.08 2.59 20.88
N LEU A 228 16.20 2.50 19.89
CA LEU A 228 14.78 2.81 20.04
C LEU A 228 14.13 1.94 21.11
N LEU A 229 14.25 0.61 21.02
CA LEU A 229 13.66 -0.31 21.98
C LEU A 229 14.21 -0.10 23.40
N ALA A 230 15.51 0.21 23.53
CA ALA A 230 16.11 0.55 24.82
C ALA A 230 15.55 1.87 25.41
N ALA A 231 15.23 2.84 24.58
CA ALA A 231 14.56 4.07 25.01
C ALA A 231 13.13 3.80 25.46
N LEU A 232 12.36 3.03 24.67
CA LEU A 232 10.96 2.68 25.00
C LEU A 232 10.86 1.88 26.30
N LYS A 233 11.83 1.01 26.58
CA LYS A 233 11.87 0.21 27.81
C LYS A 233 11.86 1.04 29.10
N LYS A 234 12.31 2.30 29.05
CA LYS A 234 12.33 3.22 30.19
C LYS A 234 10.96 3.76 30.57
N HIS A 235 9.96 3.61 29.68
CA HIS A 235 8.61 4.17 29.84
C HIS A 235 7.60 3.07 30.16
N THR A 236 7.66 2.54 31.36
CA THR A 236 6.80 1.43 31.81
C THR A 236 5.34 1.80 31.94
N GLU A 237 5.03 3.09 32.08
CA GLU A 237 3.67 3.66 32.16
C GLU A 237 2.96 3.75 30.80
N ILE A 238 3.69 3.59 29.69
CA ILE A 238 3.15 3.67 28.34
C ILE A 238 2.87 2.25 27.80
N LYS A 239 1.76 2.09 27.12
CA LYS A 239 1.43 0.89 26.33
C LYS A 239 1.94 1.05 24.91
N PHE A 240 2.68 0.08 24.42
CA PHE A 240 3.25 0.07 23.08
C PHE A 240 2.57 -0.98 22.21
N ILE A 241 2.06 -0.55 21.06
CA ILE A 241 1.39 -1.38 20.08
C ILE A 241 2.26 -1.39 18.82
N PHE A 242 2.97 -2.47 18.59
CA PHE A 242 3.84 -2.57 17.42
C PHE A 242 3.08 -3.18 16.24
N THR A 243 3.11 -2.50 15.10
CA THR A 243 2.77 -3.12 13.82
C THR A 243 4.05 -3.56 13.14
N MET A 244 4.06 -4.84 12.72
CA MET A 244 5.26 -5.43 12.13
C MET A 244 5.49 -4.90 10.71
N PRO A 245 6.75 -4.68 10.31
CA PRO A 245 7.08 -4.40 8.93
C PRO A 245 6.64 -5.57 8.04
N ASN A 246 6.42 -5.31 6.75
CA ASN A 246 6.11 -6.36 5.80
C ASN A 246 7.13 -7.51 5.88
N ALA A 247 6.67 -8.74 5.64
CA ALA A 247 7.44 -9.96 5.83
C ALA A 247 8.51 -10.19 4.74
N ASP A 248 9.30 -9.16 4.40
CA ASP A 248 10.43 -9.26 3.49
C ASP A 248 11.64 -9.88 4.21
N GLN A 249 12.46 -10.66 3.51
CA GLN A 249 13.61 -11.37 4.10
C GLN A 249 14.59 -10.45 4.82
N HIS A 250 14.69 -9.19 4.39
CA HIS A 250 15.55 -8.18 5.02
C HIS A 250 15.01 -7.61 6.32
N ASN A 251 13.74 -7.85 6.64
CA ASN A 251 13.07 -7.33 7.82
C ASN A 251 13.06 -8.30 9.00
N GLU A 252 13.50 -9.55 8.80
CA GLU A 252 13.41 -10.61 9.81
C GLU A 252 14.17 -10.29 11.10
N GLN A 253 15.37 -9.70 10.99
CA GLN A 253 16.17 -9.33 12.16
C GLN A 253 15.49 -8.25 13.01
N ILE A 254 14.91 -7.23 12.36
CA ILE A 254 14.17 -6.16 13.04
C ILE A 254 12.87 -6.72 13.64
N ALA A 255 12.16 -7.55 12.89
CA ALA A 255 10.97 -8.22 13.38
C ALA A 255 11.25 -9.07 14.63
N ASN A 256 12.36 -9.81 14.64
CA ASN A 256 12.77 -10.61 15.79
C ASN A 256 13.14 -9.76 17.01
N LEU A 257 13.79 -8.59 16.82
CA LEU A 257 14.04 -7.65 17.91
C LEU A 257 12.74 -7.14 18.54
N ILE A 258 11.76 -6.75 17.71
CA ILE A 258 10.45 -6.27 18.17
C ILE A 258 9.72 -7.38 18.93
N LYS A 259 9.70 -8.60 18.40
CA LYS A 259 9.08 -9.77 19.06
C LYS A 259 9.70 -10.04 20.42
N ALA A 260 11.03 -10.09 20.48
CA ALA A 260 11.77 -10.33 21.74
C ALA A 260 11.48 -9.23 22.76
N PHE A 261 11.43 -7.96 22.32
CA PHE A 261 11.07 -6.84 23.19
C PHE A 261 9.64 -6.99 23.74
N CYS A 262 8.66 -7.27 22.91
CA CYS A 262 7.26 -7.42 23.33
C CYS A 262 7.09 -8.61 24.28
N LEU A 263 7.75 -9.73 24.03
CA LEU A 263 7.71 -10.90 24.92
C LEU A 263 8.30 -10.58 26.30
N SER A 264 9.43 -9.83 26.33
CA SER A 264 10.08 -9.43 27.59
C SER A 264 9.34 -8.32 28.33
N ASN A 265 8.41 -7.61 27.68
CA ASN A 265 7.64 -6.51 28.23
C ASN A 265 6.14 -6.70 27.96
N SER A 266 5.64 -7.93 28.11
CA SER A 266 4.27 -8.32 27.75
C SER A 266 3.18 -7.59 28.54
N SER A 267 3.52 -7.04 29.70
CA SER A 267 2.59 -6.24 30.51
C SER A 267 2.20 -4.91 29.85
N ASN A 268 3.08 -4.33 29.02
CA ASN A 268 2.85 -3.03 28.39
C ASN A 268 3.13 -2.99 26.89
N SER A 269 3.50 -4.10 26.27
CA SER A 269 3.85 -4.13 24.84
C SER A 269 3.22 -5.33 24.14
N SER A 270 2.73 -5.13 22.92
CA SER A 270 2.24 -6.18 22.05
C SER A 270 2.61 -5.92 20.60
N PHE A 271 2.69 -6.98 19.76
CA PHE A 271 3.01 -6.86 18.35
C PHE A 271 1.99 -7.59 17.49
N TYR A 272 1.76 -7.07 16.29
CA TYR A 272 0.78 -7.59 15.35
C TYR A 272 1.36 -7.65 13.94
N SER A 273 1.30 -8.80 13.31
CA SER A 273 1.67 -8.96 11.90
C SER A 273 0.67 -8.23 10.99
N SER A 274 -0.61 -8.21 11.38
CA SER A 274 -1.68 -7.44 10.74
C SER A 274 -2.83 -7.29 11.72
N LEU A 275 -3.35 -6.08 11.86
CA LEU A 275 -4.57 -5.80 12.61
C LEU A 275 -5.82 -5.85 11.72
N GLY A 276 -5.64 -5.91 10.40
CA GLY A 276 -6.69 -5.63 9.44
C GLY A 276 -7.10 -4.14 9.45
N GLN A 277 -7.70 -3.68 8.35
CA GLN A 277 -8.00 -2.26 8.17
C GLN A 277 -8.92 -1.71 9.28
N LEU A 278 -10.02 -2.39 9.56
CA LEU A 278 -11.01 -1.89 10.52
C LEU A 278 -10.45 -1.79 11.94
N THR A 279 -9.75 -2.83 12.42
CA THR A 279 -9.18 -2.81 13.77
C THR A 279 -8.04 -1.78 13.88
N TYR A 280 -7.19 -1.67 12.85
CA TYR A 280 -6.11 -0.68 12.80
C TYR A 280 -6.65 0.75 12.88
N LEU A 281 -7.60 1.12 12.00
CA LEU A 281 -8.20 2.46 11.97
C LEU A 281 -8.98 2.77 13.25
N SER A 282 -9.65 1.76 13.81
CA SER A 282 -10.35 1.91 15.08
C SER A 282 -9.37 2.10 16.25
N CYS A 283 -8.22 1.42 16.21
CA CYS A 283 -7.16 1.56 17.21
C CYS A 283 -6.61 3.00 17.24
N LEU A 284 -6.45 3.66 16.07
CA LEU A 284 -5.97 5.05 15.99
C LEU A 284 -6.78 6.02 16.84
N LYS A 285 -8.06 5.74 17.07
CA LYS A 285 -8.93 6.56 17.93
C LYS A 285 -8.54 6.52 19.42
N TYR A 286 -7.82 5.50 19.84
CA TYR A 286 -7.54 5.21 21.26
C TYR A 286 -6.04 5.27 21.59
N ILE A 287 -5.21 5.74 20.65
CA ILE A 287 -3.79 5.99 20.88
C ILE A 287 -3.52 7.49 21.07
N ASP A 288 -2.48 7.79 21.84
CA ASP A 288 -2.05 9.16 22.15
C ASP A 288 -0.98 9.67 21.17
N GLY A 289 -0.36 8.78 20.40
CA GLY A 289 0.62 9.15 19.41
C GLY A 289 1.09 7.98 18.56
N VAL A 290 1.72 8.32 17.43
CA VAL A 290 2.36 7.37 16.50
C VAL A 290 3.85 7.63 16.50
N LEU A 291 4.63 6.56 16.58
CA LEU A 291 6.08 6.60 16.52
C LEU A 291 6.59 5.72 15.37
N GLY A 292 7.34 6.29 14.45
CA GLY A 292 7.93 5.54 13.34
C GLY A 292 8.10 6.34 12.07
N ASN A 293 8.31 5.63 10.98
CA ASN A 293 8.52 6.18 9.63
C ASN A 293 7.48 5.67 8.61
N SER A 294 6.31 5.24 9.08
CA SER A 294 5.22 4.79 8.21
C SER A 294 4.44 5.99 7.68
N SER A 295 4.13 5.99 6.38
CA SER A 295 3.24 6.97 5.75
C SER A 295 1.76 6.78 6.12
N SER A 296 1.43 5.76 6.90
CA SER A 296 0.08 5.52 7.42
C SER A 296 -0.19 6.18 8.78
N GLY A 297 0.79 6.92 9.30
CA GLY A 297 0.71 7.67 10.57
C GLY A 297 0.15 9.07 10.41
#